data_95256f47aa85eaea4c704eb8109fff8d
#
_entry.id   95256f47aa85eaea4c704eb8109fff8d
#
_cell.length_a   1.000
_cell.length_b   1.000
_cell.length_c   1.000
_cell.angle_alpha   90.00
_cell.angle_beta   90.00
_cell.angle_gamma   90.00
#
_symmetry.space_group_name_H-M   'P 1'
#
loop_
_entity.id
_entity.type
_entity.pdbx_description
1 polymer ?
#
loop_
_entity_poly.entity_id
_entity_poly.type
_entity_poly.pdbx_seq_one_letter_code
_entity_poly.pdbx_strand_id
1 'polypeptide(L)'
;IKGRALMKRDEVDVIQLALPVAGANDAQVLNNLRQEVASLQEAWTGQRPSAIPMVPEELTIDEFMNLPTTKEAIENHELPIGVEFEEVQTVSLPFSKFKHLLVLSDKDTAMTAVTNHMIRILLHMFNKEMITIFDSIAEHSQFSDNVGNYIGYDMDCRSTLESLKERVLMARKQRSTFEHFVVITDVSQFVSQSNIEPNELALLIEEGQRVGLHFIFVTHKTYLASYTDITKYMKAHLDTALIAMKMSDQSIFTRSSMGREEPLLDDQIYFHYQNVQVKLKITK
;
A
#
# COMPACT_ATOMS: atom_id res chain seq x y z
N ILE A 1 -49.29 5.02 15.50
CA ILE A 1 -49.03 3.97 16.50
C ILE A 1 -47.57 3.60 16.39
N LYS A 2 -46.81 3.63 17.53
CA LYS A 2 -45.39 3.24 17.55
C LYS A 2 -45.26 1.75 17.11
N GLY A 3 -44.25 1.42 16.33
CA GLY A 3 -43.97 0.08 15.84
C GLY A 3 -44.81 -0.34 14.61
N ARG A 4 -45.69 0.52 14.08
CA ARG A 4 -46.40 0.20 12.83
C ARG A 4 -45.52 0.54 11.63
N ALA A 5 -45.32 -0.41 10.72
CA ALA A 5 -44.52 -0.30 9.50
C ALA A 5 -45.24 -0.91 8.30
N LEU A 6 -44.81 -0.52 7.10
CA LEU A 6 -45.20 -1.16 5.84
C LEU A 6 -44.08 -2.09 5.39
N MET A 7 -44.39 -3.33 5.13
CA MET A 7 -43.48 -4.30 4.55
C MET A 7 -43.92 -4.60 3.11
N LYS A 8 -42.99 -4.34 2.16
CA LYS A 8 -43.23 -4.66 0.76
C LYS A 8 -42.76 -6.09 0.51
N ARG A 9 -43.72 -6.95 0.18
CA ARG A 9 -43.48 -8.26 -0.42
C ARG A 9 -44.09 -8.23 -1.85
N ASP A 10 -44.81 -9.23 -2.25
CA ASP A 10 -45.60 -9.21 -3.50
C ASP A 10 -46.71 -8.14 -3.40
N GLU A 11 -47.33 -8.01 -2.21
CA GLU A 11 -48.22 -6.91 -1.83
C GLU A 11 -47.61 -6.11 -0.65
N VAL A 12 -48.23 -4.95 -0.39
CA VAL A 12 -47.80 -4.09 0.74
C VAL A 12 -48.64 -4.44 1.97
N ASP A 13 -47.98 -5.06 2.95
CA ASP A 13 -48.61 -5.43 4.23
C ASP A 13 -48.35 -4.35 5.31
N VAL A 14 -49.38 -4.12 6.13
CA VAL A 14 -49.23 -3.34 7.38
C VAL A 14 -48.84 -4.29 8.49
N ILE A 15 -47.66 -4.11 9.05
CA ILE A 15 -47.15 -4.92 10.14
C ILE A 15 -47.05 -4.10 11.44
N GLN A 16 -47.23 -4.79 12.56
CA GLN A 16 -46.94 -4.24 13.90
C GLN A 16 -45.70 -4.91 14.46
N LEU A 17 -44.66 -4.12 14.62
CA LEU A 17 -43.42 -4.57 15.26
C LEU A 17 -43.52 -4.45 16.77
N ALA A 18 -43.09 -5.48 17.48
CA ALA A 18 -42.92 -5.40 18.92
C ALA A 18 -41.78 -4.40 19.24
N LEU A 19 -42.00 -3.55 20.20
CA LEU A 19 -40.97 -2.66 20.71
C LEU A 19 -40.12 -3.42 21.76
N PRO A 20 -38.82 -3.29 21.75
CA PRO A 20 -37.94 -4.03 22.66
C PRO A 20 -38.19 -3.68 24.13
N VAL A 21 -38.58 -2.43 24.39
CA VAL A 21 -38.87 -1.92 25.73
C VAL A 21 -40.03 -0.92 25.70
N ALA A 22 -40.74 -0.76 26.81
CA ALA A 22 -41.76 0.27 26.97
C ALA A 22 -41.13 1.63 27.32
N GLY A 23 -41.84 2.72 27.01
CA GLY A 23 -41.48 4.07 27.41
C GLY A 23 -42.51 5.09 26.95
N ALA A 24 -42.79 6.10 27.80
CA ALA A 24 -43.78 7.15 27.51
C ALA A 24 -43.28 8.12 26.41
N ASN A 25 -41.96 8.29 26.28
CA ASN A 25 -41.31 9.11 25.26
C ASN A 25 -40.01 8.46 24.80
N ASP A 26 -39.40 9.01 23.74
CA ASP A 26 -38.21 8.42 23.09
C ASP A 26 -36.99 8.41 24.02
N ALA A 27 -36.83 9.42 24.87
CA ALA A 27 -35.73 9.46 25.85
C ALA A 27 -35.87 8.33 26.89
N GLN A 28 -37.10 8.06 27.37
CA GLN A 28 -37.35 6.95 28.29
C GLN A 28 -37.17 5.60 27.62
N VAL A 29 -37.64 5.43 26.40
CA VAL A 29 -37.39 4.19 25.59
C VAL A 29 -35.90 3.94 25.45
N LEU A 30 -35.11 4.97 25.10
CA LEU A 30 -33.65 4.83 24.97
C LEU A 30 -32.99 4.45 26.30
N ASN A 31 -33.43 5.05 27.40
CA ASN A 31 -32.85 4.74 28.71
C ASN A 31 -33.20 3.32 29.16
N ASN A 32 -34.44 2.91 29.00
CA ASN A 32 -34.88 1.55 29.31
C ASN A 32 -34.19 0.51 28.42
N LEU A 33 -33.96 0.83 27.13
CA LEU A 33 -33.21 -0.04 26.21
C LEU A 33 -31.74 -0.22 26.67
N ARG A 34 -31.07 0.86 27.11
CA ARG A 34 -29.72 0.79 27.66
C ARG A 34 -29.66 -0.08 28.93
N GLN A 35 -30.62 0.03 29.80
CA GLN A 35 -30.72 -0.78 31.01
C GLN A 35 -30.92 -2.26 30.66
N GLU A 36 -31.81 -2.58 29.73
CA GLU A 36 -32.06 -3.95 29.31
C GLU A 36 -30.80 -4.55 28.64
N VAL A 37 -30.13 -3.81 27.77
CA VAL A 37 -28.86 -4.23 27.16
C VAL A 37 -27.79 -4.51 28.22
N ALA A 38 -27.66 -3.62 29.23
CA ALA A 38 -26.69 -3.84 30.32
C ALA A 38 -27.01 -5.11 31.13
N SER A 39 -28.29 -5.32 31.46
CA SER A 39 -28.75 -6.52 32.16
C SER A 39 -28.49 -7.80 31.38
N LEU A 40 -28.74 -7.80 30.06
CA LEU A 40 -28.44 -8.91 29.18
C LEU A 40 -26.93 -9.20 29.04
N GLN A 41 -26.11 -8.14 29.04
CA GLN A 41 -24.67 -8.25 29.01
C GLN A 41 -24.10 -8.88 30.29
N GLU A 42 -24.65 -8.53 31.45
CA GLU A 42 -24.26 -9.11 32.74
C GLU A 42 -24.71 -10.57 32.86
N ALA A 43 -25.91 -10.88 32.37
CA ALA A 43 -26.46 -12.26 32.40
C ALA A 43 -25.77 -13.20 31.41
N TRP A 44 -25.11 -12.68 30.37
CA TRP A 44 -24.50 -13.49 29.32
C TRP A 44 -23.18 -14.10 29.78
N THR A 45 -23.14 -15.42 29.92
CA THR A 45 -21.94 -16.18 30.30
C THR A 45 -21.27 -16.92 29.12
N GLY A 46 -21.85 -16.84 27.93
CA GLY A 46 -21.30 -17.47 26.74
C GLY A 46 -20.20 -16.67 26.07
N GLN A 47 -19.56 -17.27 25.06
CA GLN A 47 -18.58 -16.59 24.22
C GLN A 47 -19.26 -15.41 23.49
N ARG A 48 -18.66 -14.24 23.56
CA ARG A 48 -19.12 -13.06 22.81
C ARG A 48 -18.55 -13.11 21.39
N PRO A 49 -19.31 -12.66 20.37
CA PRO A 49 -18.74 -12.42 19.06
C PRO A 49 -17.54 -11.48 19.16
N SER A 50 -16.57 -11.67 18.31
CA SER A 50 -15.47 -10.70 18.15
C SER A 50 -16.03 -9.33 17.77
N ALA A 51 -15.42 -8.27 18.27
CA ALA A 51 -15.75 -6.92 17.81
C ALA A 51 -15.52 -6.84 16.28
N ILE A 52 -16.38 -6.12 15.59
CA ILE A 52 -16.18 -5.83 14.17
C ILE A 52 -14.90 -5.01 14.07
N PRO A 53 -13.87 -5.48 13.35
CA PRO A 53 -12.66 -4.74 13.20
C PRO A 53 -12.93 -3.42 12.45
N MET A 54 -12.25 -2.37 12.85
CA MET A 54 -12.34 -1.05 12.21
C MET A 54 -10.95 -0.62 11.82
N VAL A 55 -10.80 -0.15 10.57
CA VAL A 55 -9.56 0.49 10.15
C VAL A 55 -9.36 1.75 10.99
N PRO A 56 -8.22 1.93 11.67
CA PRO A 56 -7.98 3.10 12.49
C PRO A 56 -7.99 4.38 11.62
N GLU A 57 -8.47 5.48 12.19
CA GLU A 57 -8.47 6.78 11.49
C GLU A 57 -7.05 7.22 11.16
N GLU A 58 -6.14 7.04 12.11
CA GLU A 58 -4.70 7.21 11.92
C GLU A 58 -4.01 5.86 12.18
N LEU A 59 -3.03 5.54 11.35
CA LEU A 59 -2.22 4.33 11.46
C LEU A 59 -0.75 4.73 11.44
N THR A 60 -0.06 4.54 12.55
CA THR A 60 1.38 4.76 12.63
C THR A 60 2.15 3.53 12.14
N ILE A 61 3.42 3.72 11.78
CA ILE A 61 4.27 2.59 11.35
C ILE A 61 4.43 1.55 12.46
N ASP A 62 4.58 1.97 13.72
CA ASP A 62 4.74 1.07 14.84
C ASP A 62 3.46 0.25 15.10
N GLU A 63 2.29 0.88 15.01
CA GLU A 63 1.00 0.16 15.09
C GLU A 63 0.86 -0.85 13.97
N PHE A 64 1.15 -0.45 12.73
CA PHE A 64 1.09 -1.33 11.56
C PHE A 64 2.01 -2.54 11.70
N MET A 65 3.28 -2.32 12.06
CA MET A 65 4.27 -3.39 12.23
C MET A 65 3.94 -4.31 13.42
N ASN A 66 3.14 -3.83 14.39
CA ASN A 66 2.69 -4.62 15.52
C ASN A 66 1.37 -5.38 15.32
N LEU A 67 0.66 -5.16 14.21
CA LEU A 67 -0.54 -5.94 13.89
C LEU A 67 -0.20 -7.43 13.80
N PRO A 68 -1.06 -8.32 14.34
CA PRO A 68 -0.83 -9.77 14.27
C PRO A 68 -0.66 -10.25 12.82
N THR A 69 -1.48 -9.75 11.89
CA THR A 69 -1.43 -10.10 10.47
C THR A 69 -0.18 -9.56 9.76
N THR A 70 0.37 -8.43 10.20
CA THR A 70 1.65 -7.92 9.69
C THR A 70 2.82 -8.78 10.17
N LYS A 71 2.83 -9.18 11.44
CA LYS A 71 3.85 -10.10 11.98
C LYS A 71 3.82 -11.43 11.27
N GLU A 72 2.64 -12.00 11.07
CA GLU A 72 2.46 -13.23 10.30
C GLU A 72 2.98 -13.11 8.87
N ALA A 73 2.70 -12.00 8.17
CA ALA A 73 3.23 -11.74 6.84
C ALA A 73 4.77 -11.72 6.82
N ILE A 74 5.39 -11.05 7.80
CA ILE A 74 6.86 -10.99 7.93
C ILE A 74 7.46 -12.36 8.22
N GLU A 75 6.86 -13.14 9.11
CA GLU A 75 7.28 -14.53 9.42
C GLU A 75 7.18 -15.44 8.18
N ASN A 76 6.21 -15.20 7.32
CA ASN A 76 6.02 -15.90 6.05
C ASN A 76 6.93 -15.39 4.90
N HIS A 77 7.87 -14.49 5.18
CA HIS A 77 8.73 -13.84 4.17
C HIS A 77 7.92 -13.08 3.11
N GLU A 78 6.99 -12.25 3.57
CA GLU A 78 6.17 -11.37 2.74
C GLU A 78 6.42 -9.91 3.08
N LEU A 79 6.39 -9.05 2.07
CA LEU A 79 6.46 -7.60 2.23
C LEU A 79 5.07 -7.08 2.59
N PRO A 80 4.82 -6.57 3.80
CA PRO A 80 3.54 -5.98 4.15
C PRO A 80 3.36 -4.66 3.39
N ILE A 81 2.16 -4.44 2.83
CA ILE A 81 1.88 -3.27 1.98
C ILE A 81 0.94 -2.28 2.68
N GLY A 82 -0.06 -2.77 3.41
CA GLY A 82 -1.06 -1.93 4.08
C GLY A 82 -2.21 -2.76 4.62
N VAL A 83 -3.22 -2.09 5.18
CA VAL A 83 -4.39 -2.72 5.77
C VAL A 83 -5.58 -2.52 4.84
N GLU A 84 -6.26 -3.60 4.47
CA GLU A 84 -7.45 -3.52 3.66
C GLU A 84 -8.69 -3.13 4.50
N PHE A 85 -9.75 -2.61 3.85
CA PHE A 85 -10.87 -1.95 4.53
C PHE A 85 -12.01 -2.89 4.92
N GLU A 86 -12.11 -4.07 4.37
CA GLU A 86 -13.26 -4.97 4.60
C GLU A 86 -13.01 -5.87 5.81
N GLU A 87 -11.93 -6.64 5.81
CA GLU A 87 -11.60 -7.56 6.91
C GLU A 87 -10.56 -7.00 7.88
N VAL A 88 -10.01 -5.81 7.56
CA VAL A 88 -9.01 -5.10 8.36
C VAL A 88 -7.76 -5.96 8.62
N GLN A 89 -7.31 -6.61 7.56
CA GLN A 89 -6.13 -7.47 7.56
C GLN A 89 -4.99 -6.83 6.76
N THR A 90 -3.76 -7.21 7.11
CA THR A 90 -2.59 -6.79 6.34
C THR A 90 -2.57 -7.51 4.99
N VAL A 91 -2.50 -6.71 3.93
CA VAL A 91 -2.18 -7.21 2.59
C VAL A 91 -0.68 -7.17 2.40
N SER A 92 -0.13 -8.28 1.94
CA SER A 92 1.30 -8.48 1.76
C SER A 92 1.63 -9.03 0.37
N LEU A 93 2.88 -8.91 -0.01
CA LEU A 93 3.43 -9.44 -1.26
C LEU A 93 4.55 -10.43 -0.94
N PRO A 94 4.41 -11.73 -1.29
CA PRO A 94 5.47 -12.71 -1.09
C PRO A 94 6.77 -12.31 -1.79
N PHE A 95 7.93 -12.36 -1.10
CA PHE A 95 9.22 -12.02 -1.70
C PHE A 95 9.58 -12.89 -2.91
N SER A 96 9.13 -14.13 -2.93
CA SER A 96 9.28 -15.02 -4.08
C SER A 96 8.59 -14.50 -5.36
N LYS A 97 7.60 -13.60 -5.20
CA LYS A 97 6.84 -12.97 -6.28
C LYS A 97 7.15 -11.48 -6.43
N PHE A 98 7.86 -10.91 -5.46
CA PHE A 98 8.27 -9.51 -5.49
C PHE A 98 9.41 -9.32 -6.48
N LYS A 99 9.10 -8.73 -7.60
CA LYS A 99 10.10 -8.35 -8.62
C LYS A 99 10.49 -6.91 -8.42
N HIS A 100 9.57 -6.03 -8.75
CA HIS A 100 9.70 -4.59 -8.65
C HIS A 100 8.34 -4.02 -8.31
N LEU A 101 8.32 -2.85 -7.68
CA LEU A 101 7.11 -2.16 -7.29
C LEU A 101 7.06 -0.79 -7.96
N LEU A 102 5.93 -0.48 -8.55
CA LEU A 102 5.66 0.84 -9.10
C LEU A 102 4.76 1.63 -8.13
N VAL A 103 5.16 2.83 -7.76
CA VAL A 103 4.31 3.80 -7.06
C VAL A 103 3.86 4.83 -8.09
N LEU A 104 2.56 4.95 -8.29
CA LEU A 104 1.95 5.83 -9.29
C LEU A 104 0.97 6.79 -8.63
N SER A 105 1.12 8.08 -8.89
CA SER A 105 0.19 9.12 -8.43
C SER A 105 0.07 10.27 -9.43
N ASP A 106 -0.90 11.13 -9.20
CA ASP A 106 -1.06 12.44 -9.85
C ASP A 106 -0.82 13.60 -8.87
N LYS A 107 -0.39 13.30 -7.63
CA LYS A 107 -0.11 14.27 -6.57
C LYS A 107 1.22 13.97 -5.89
N ASP A 108 2.06 14.98 -5.77
CA ASP A 108 3.36 14.85 -5.10
C ASP A 108 3.22 14.45 -3.62
N THR A 109 2.25 15.04 -2.90
CA THR A 109 1.99 14.69 -1.48
C THR A 109 1.66 13.22 -1.28
N ALA A 110 0.87 12.63 -2.17
CA ALA A 110 0.53 11.22 -2.12
C ALA A 110 1.73 10.33 -2.51
N MET A 111 2.54 10.73 -3.49
CA MET A 111 3.79 10.04 -3.81
C MET A 111 4.74 10.02 -2.62
N THR A 112 4.94 11.18 -1.99
CA THR A 112 5.80 11.31 -0.79
C THR A 112 5.29 10.44 0.36
N ALA A 113 3.98 10.43 0.62
CA ALA A 113 3.37 9.62 1.68
C ALA A 113 3.61 8.11 1.45
N VAL A 114 3.33 7.61 0.24
CA VAL A 114 3.52 6.19 -0.10
C VAL A 114 5.00 5.81 -0.08
N THR A 115 5.87 6.67 -0.57
CA THR A 115 7.32 6.44 -0.56
C THR A 115 7.86 6.37 0.86
N ASN A 116 7.47 7.31 1.73
CA ASN A 116 7.84 7.29 3.15
C ASN A 116 7.35 6.02 3.85
N HIS A 117 6.11 5.61 3.58
CA HIS A 117 5.56 4.37 4.12
C HIS A 117 6.42 3.15 3.72
N MET A 118 6.74 3.01 2.43
CA MET A 118 7.54 1.89 1.95
C MET A 118 8.98 1.90 2.50
N ILE A 119 9.62 3.08 2.56
CA ILE A 119 10.97 3.19 3.15
C ILE A 119 10.95 2.78 4.63
N ARG A 120 9.95 3.22 5.41
CA ARG A 120 9.82 2.85 6.82
C ARG A 120 9.63 1.36 7.00
N ILE A 121 8.82 0.70 6.16
CA ILE A 121 8.67 -0.77 6.18
C ILE A 121 10.00 -1.45 5.92
N LEU A 122 10.73 -1.04 4.88
CA LEU A 122 12.04 -1.61 4.56
C LEU A 122 13.03 -1.45 5.74
N LEU A 123 13.04 -0.29 6.39
CA LEU A 123 13.89 -0.03 7.55
C LEU A 123 13.53 -0.87 8.80
N HIS A 124 12.26 -1.28 8.93
CA HIS A 124 11.85 -2.20 10.00
C HIS A 124 12.20 -3.66 9.69
N MET A 125 12.22 -4.03 8.42
CA MET A 125 12.43 -5.43 8.01
C MET A 125 13.88 -5.76 7.72
N PHE A 126 14.67 -4.80 7.24
CA PHE A 126 16.01 -5.06 6.68
C PHE A 126 17.07 -4.18 7.32
N ASN A 127 18.30 -4.66 7.25
CA ASN A 127 19.46 -3.85 7.63
C ASN A 127 19.61 -2.66 6.69
N LYS A 128 19.95 -1.52 7.22
CA LYS A 128 20.14 -0.27 6.47
C LYS A 128 21.07 -0.41 5.25
N GLU A 129 22.09 -1.24 5.34
CA GLU A 129 23.07 -1.50 4.27
C GLU A 129 22.44 -2.18 3.03
N MET A 130 21.25 -2.74 3.19
CA MET A 130 20.49 -3.34 2.09
C MET A 130 19.61 -2.34 1.34
N ILE A 131 19.62 -1.05 1.72
CA ILE A 131 18.72 -0.05 1.17
C ILE A 131 19.53 1.07 0.53
N THR A 132 19.23 1.36 -0.72
CA THR A 132 19.73 2.52 -1.48
C THR A 132 18.55 3.40 -1.88
N ILE A 133 18.65 4.69 -1.65
CA ILE A 133 17.65 5.68 -2.06
C ILE A 133 18.29 6.64 -3.07
N PHE A 134 17.68 6.74 -4.25
CA PHE A 134 17.94 7.82 -5.20
C PHE A 134 16.84 8.88 -5.02
N ASP A 135 17.16 9.94 -4.28
CA ASP A 135 16.26 11.03 -3.94
C ASP A 135 16.53 12.27 -4.79
N SER A 136 16.13 12.17 -6.05
CA SER A 136 16.36 13.19 -7.07
C SER A 136 15.64 14.52 -6.82
N ILE A 137 14.69 14.55 -5.89
CA ILE A 137 13.87 15.72 -5.55
C ILE A 137 14.12 16.24 -4.14
N ALA A 138 14.99 15.57 -3.36
CA ALA A 138 15.36 15.89 -1.99
C ALA A 138 14.19 15.95 -0.96
N GLU A 139 13.11 15.22 -1.22
CA GLU A 139 11.94 15.18 -0.32
C GLU A 139 12.02 14.10 0.77
N HIS A 140 13.04 13.24 0.71
CA HIS A 140 13.21 12.10 1.62
C HIS A 140 14.53 12.16 2.40
N SER A 141 15.13 13.36 2.53
CA SER A 141 16.42 13.57 3.20
C SER A 141 16.46 13.13 4.67
N GLN A 142 15.31 13.03 5.34
CA GLN A 142 15.18 12.48 6.69
C GLN A 142 15.65 11.03 6.82
N PHE A 143 15.77 10.29 5.72
CA PHE A 143 16.27 8.91 5.73
C PHE A 143 17.75 8.78 5.43
N SER A 144 18.47 9.88 5.14
CA SER A 144 19.88 9.87 4.70
C SER A 144 20.81 9.10 5.64
N ASP A 145 20.63 9.24 6.96
CA ASP A 145 21.45 8.58 7.97
C ASP A 145 21.00 7.15 8.30
N ASN A 146 19.83 6.76 7.82
CA ASN A 146 19.17 5.50 8.16
C ASN A 146 19.29 4.42 7.07
N VAL A 147 19.90 4.74 5.93
CA VAL A 147 20.08 3.81 4.81
C VAL A 147 21.55 3.63 4.47
N GLY A 148 21.88 2.55 3.76
CA GLY A 148 23.27 2.26 3.37
C GLY A 148 23.82 3.25 2.34
N ASN A 149 22.98 3.63 1.37
CA ASN A 149 23.32 4.64 0.40
C ASN A 149 22.16 5.61 0.19
N TYR A 150 22.41 6.88 0.35
CA TYR A 150 21.47 7.94 0.00
C TYR A 150 22.12 8.86 -1.04
N ILE A 151 21.50 8.98 -2.20
CA ILE A 151 21.96 9.76 -3.33
C ILE A 151 20.96 10.89 -3.57
N GLY A 152 21.28 12.08 -3.08
CA GLY A 152 20.49 13.30 -3.26
C GLY A 152 20.69 13.93 -4.64
N TYR A 153 19.99 15.05 -4.87
CA TYR A 153 19.95 15.76 -6.14
C TYR A 153 21.35 16.14 -6.69
N ASP A 154 22.25 16.59 -5.83
CA ASP A 154 23.59 17.08 -6.23
C ASP A 154 24.67 15.99 -6.17
N MET A 155 24.31 14.74 -5.94
CA MET A 155 25.25 13.64 -5.78
C MET A 155 25.43 12.85 -7.08
N ASP A 156 26.58 12.16 -7.18
CA ASP A 156 26.88 11.32 -8.35
C ASP A 156 26.03 10.05 -8.35
N CYS A 157 24.88 10.16 -9.04
CA CYS A 157 23.95 9.07 -9.25
C CYS A 157 24.57 7.96 -10.13
N ARG A 158 25.45 8.34 -11.09
CA ARG A 158 25.99 7.42 -12.08
C ARG A 158 26.93 6.40 -11.46
N SER A 159 27.83 6.82 -10.58
CA SER A 159 28.80 5.91 -9.95
C SER A 159 28.11 4.83 -9.10
N THR A 160 27.04 5.20 -8.40
CA THR A 160 26.25 4.23 -7.62
C THR A 160 25.54 3.22 -8.51
N LEU A 161 24.98 3.65 -9.65
CA LEU A 161 24.38 2.75 -10.62
C LEU A 161 25.38 1.77 -11.21
N GLU A 162 26.57 2.21 -11.58
CA GLU A 162 27.64 1.35 -12.09
C GLU A 162 28.08 0.33 -11.04
N SER A 163 28.19 0.73 -9.77
CA SER A 163 28.49 -0.18 -8.67
C SER A 163 27.38 -1.24 -8.48
N LEU A 164 26.11 -0.86 -8.55
CA LEU A 164 24.99 -1.81 -8.50
C LEU A 164 25.03 -2.79 -9.67
N LYS A 165 25.29 -2.30 -10.89
CA LYS A 165 25.41 -3.11 -12.09
C LYS A 165 26.56 -4.13 -11.99
N GLU A 166 27.74 -3.69 -11.57
CA GLU A 166 28.88 -4.58 -11.34
C GLU A 166 28.54 -5.66 -10.30
N ARG A 167 27.88 -5.30 -9.21
CA ARG A 167 27.45 -6.22 -8.16
C ARG A 167 26.47 -7.27 -8.71
N VAL A 168 25.50 -6.88 -9.55
CA VAL A 168 24.57 -7.80 -10.23
C VAL A 168 25.34 -8.76 -11.15
N LEU A 169 26.22 -8.25 -11.99
CA LEU A 169 27.01 -9.07 -12.92
C LEU A 169 27.94 -10.04 -12.20
N MET A 170 28.55 -9.61 -11.09
CA MET A 170 29.38 -10.49 -10.25
C MET A 170 28.57 -11.60 -9.60
N ALA A 171 27.43 -11.25 -8.98
CA ALA A 171 26.55 -12.22 -8.32
C ALA A 171 26.08 -13.29 -9.34
N ARG A 172 25.71 -12.88 -10.54
CA ARG A 172 25.34 -13.80 -11.63
C ARG A 172 26.48 -14.74 -12.02
N LYS A 173 27.69 -14.20 -12.21
CA LYS A 173 28.88 -14.99 -12.55
C LYS A 173 29.21 -16.02 -11.45
N GLN A 174 29.06 -15.63 -10.20
CA GLN A 174 29.33 -16.47 -9.03
C GLN A 174 28.15 -17.39 -8.67
N ARG A 175 26.99 -17.26 -9.33
CA ARG A 175 25.73 -17.95 -8.99
C ARG A 175 25.33 -17.73 -7.53
N SER A 176 25.59 -16.54 -7.00
CA SER A 176 25.20 -16.09 -5.67
C SER A 176 24.01 -15.14 -5.73
N THR A 177 23.33 -15.02 -4.62
CA THR A 177 22.25 -14.05 -4.43
C THR A 177 22.62 -13.08 -3.31
N PHE A 178 22.04 -11.90 -3.36
CA PHE A 178 22.06 -10.92 -2.27
C PHE A 178 20.66 -10.30 -2.20
N GLU A 179 20.33 -9.67 -1.10
CA GLU A 179 19.09 -8.92 -1.00
C GLU A 179 19.40 -7.44 -0.91
N HIS A 180 18.79 -6.64 -1.79
CA HIS A 180 19.03 -5.21 -1.83
C HIS A 180 17.84 -4.48 -2.45
N PHE A 181 17.42 -3.40 -1.81
CA PHE A 181 16.29 -2.59 -2.22
C PHE A 181 16.77 -1.23 -2.71
N VAL A 182 16.29 -0.84 -3.87
CA VAL A 182 16.58 0.45 -4.48
C VAL A 182 15.28 1.23 -4.61
N VAL A 183 15.17 2.34 -3.91
CA VAL A 183 14.05 3.27 -3.99
C VAL A 183 14.45 4.44 -4.89
N ILE A 184 13.70 4.65 -5.97
CA ILE A 184 13.86 5.79 -6.88
C ILE A 184 12.66 6.70 -6.66
N THR A 185 12.87 7.83 -5.98
CA THR A 185 11.76 8.70 -5.51
C THR A 185 11.10 9.51 -6.60
N ASP A 186 11.75 9.72 -7.73
CA ASP A 186 11.19 10.25 -8.97
C ASP A 186 11.94 9.68 -10.18
N VAL A 187 11.27 8.82 -10.94
CA VAL A 187 11.87 8.16 -12.12
C VAL A 187 12.25 9.17 -13.20
N SER A 188 11.46 10.23 -13.40
CA SER A 188 11.72 11.23 -14.43
C SER A 188 13.03 11.98 -14.17
N GLN A 189 13.20 12.45 -12.93
CA GLN A 189 14.41 13.15 -12.50
C GLN A 189 15.61 12.21 -12.46
N PHE A 190 15.43 10.99 -11.93
CA PHE A 190 16.48 9.98 -11.89
C PHE A 190 17.02 9.66 -13.30
N VAL A 191 16.16 9.45 -14.29
CA VAL A 191 16.57 9.19 -15.68
C VAL A 191 17.37 10.38 -16.24
N SER A 192 16.93 11.61 -15.97
CA SER A 192 17.60 12.82 -16.42
C SER A 192 18.99 12.98 -15.78
N GLN A 193 19.13 12.68 -14.48
CA GLN A 193 20.40 12.85 -13.74
C GLN A 193 21.39 11.72 -14.02
N SER A 194 20.90 10.48 -14.09
CA SER A 194 21.77 9.32 -14.27
C SER A 194 22.19 9.09 -15.71
N ASN A 195 21.49 9.70 -16.69
CA ASN A 195 21.61 9.38 -18.11
C ASN A 195 21.56 7.86 -18.38
N ILE A 196 20.73 7.13 -17.62
CA ILE A 196 20.62 5.68 -17.76
C ILE A 196 20.00 5.33 -19.12
N GLU A 197 20.64 4.43 -19.83
CA GLU A 197 20.13 3.92 -21.11
C GLU A 197 19.05 2.86 -20.88
N PRO A 198 18.03 2.75 -21.77
CA PRO A 198 16.96 1.76 -21.64
C PRO A 198 17.46 0.32 -21.45
N ASN A 199 18.50 -0.07 -22.20
CA ASN A 199 19.10 -1.41 -22.11
C ASN A 199 19.79 -1.64 -20.77
N GLU A 200 20.36 -0.60 -20.17
CA GLU A 200 21.00 -0.67 -18.86
C GLU A 200 19.96 -0.81 -17.75
N LEU A 201 18.88 -0.06 -17.82
CA LEU A 201 17.75 -0.21 -16.91
C LEU A 201 17.14 -1.61 -17.03
N ALA A 202 16.92 -2.10 -18.25
CA ALA A 202 16.43 -3.45 -18.50
C ALA A 202 17.33 -4.53 -17.88
N LEU A 203 18.64 -4.41 -18.03
CA LEU A 203 19.60 -5.31 -17.40
C LEU A 203 19.48 -5.30 -15.88
N LEU A 204 19.45 -4.13 -15.26
CA LEU A 204 19.31 -4.00 -13.81
C LEU A 204 17.98 -4.59 -13.29
N ILE A 205 16.89 -4.40 -14.01
CA ILE A 205 15.58 -4.95 -13.66
C ILE A 205 15.57 -6.47 -13.83
N GLU A 206 15.92 -6.99 -15.01
CA GLU A 206 15.77 -8.42 -15.33
C GLU A 206 16.81 -9.30 -14.63
N GLU A 207 18.06 -8.88 -14.68
CA GLU A 207 19.15 -9.64 -14.08
C GLU A 207 19.29 -9.38 -12.58
N GLY A 208 19.00 -8.15 -12.16
CA GLY A 208 18.97 -7.78 -10.75
C GLY A 208 17.96 -8.60 -9.97
N GLN A 209 16.75 -8.75 -10.50
CA GLN A 209 15.71 -9.59 -9.89
C GLN A 209 16.18 -11.02 -9.62
N ARG A 210 16.96 -11.60 -10.54
CA ARG A 210 17.45 -13.00 -10.42
C ARG A 210 18.48 -13.19 -9.30
N VAL A 211 19.08 -12.12 -8.85
CA VAL A 211 20.11 -12.13 -7.79
C VAL A 211 19.66 -11.42 -6.51
N GLY A 212 18.41 -10.94 -6.46
CA GLY A 212 17.81 -10.32 -5.25
C GLY A 212 17.95 -8.81 -5.18
N LEU A 213 18.09 -8.12 -6.32
CA LEU A 213 17.97 -6.66 -6.41
C LEU A 213 16.52 -6.30 -6.74
N HIS A 214 15.90 -5.52 -5.86
CA HIS A 214 14.51 -5.10 -5.96
C HIS A 214 14.40 -3.59 -6.09
N PHE A 215 13.56 -3.13 -7.02
CA PHE A 215 13.32 -1.70 -7.23
C PHE A 215 11.93 -1.30 -6.77
N ILE A 216 11.85 -0.13 -6.15
CA ILE A 216 10.62 0.64 -5.95
C ILE A 216 10.75 1.90 -6.79
N PHE A 217 9.97 1.97 -7.88
CA PHE A 217 9.94 3.08 -8.81
C PHE A 217 8.78 4.01 -8.45
N VAL A 218 9.08 5.24 -8.10
CA VAL A 218 8.05 6.26 -7.84
C VAL A 218 7.97 7.20 -9.02
N THR A 219 6.77 7.41 -9.55
CA THR A 219 6.59 8.24 -10.73
C THR A 219 5.22 8.90 -10.79
N HIS A 220 5.20 10.11 -11.35
CA HIS A 220 3.96 10.79 -11.68
C HIS A 220 3.32 10.17 -12.94
N LYS A 221 1.98 10.09 -12.98
CA LYS A 221 1.22 9.49 -14.09
C LYS A 221 1.57 10.10 -15.46
N THR A 222 1.85 11.40 -15.50
CA THR A 222 2.16 12.10 -16.76
C THR A 222 3.47 11.63 -17.37
N TYR A 223 4.49 11.34 -16.54
CA TYR A 223 5.73 10.78 -17.04
C TYR A 223 5.54 9.37 -17.59
N LEU A 224 4.86 8.52 -16.84
CA LEU A 224 4.61 7.14 -17.29
C LEU A 224 3.69 7.09 -18.54
N ALA A 225 2.82 8.08 -18.73
CA ALA A 225 2.01 8.22 -19.95
C ALA A 225 2.82 8.65 -21.18
N SER A 226 4.05 9.13 -21.02
CA SER A 226 4.93 9.50 -22.15
C SER A 226 5.35 8.28 -22.97
N TYR A 227 5.92 8.52 -24.16
CA TYR A 227 6.30 7.47 -25.11
C TYR A 227 7.81 7.32 -25.25
N THR A 228 8.57 7.49 -24.16
CA THR A 228 9.99 7.18 -24.14
C THR A 228 10.21 5.66 -24.10
N ASP A 229 11.40 5.19 -24.49
CA ASP A 229 11.69 3.75 -24.46
C ASP A 229 11.71 3.21 -23.04
N ILE A 230 12.15 4.02 -22.07
CA ILE A 230 12.11 3.68 -20.63
C ILE A 230 10.66 3.50 -20.16
N THR A 231 9.76 4.43 -20.48
CA THR A 231 8.35 4.32 -20.05
C THR A 231 7.60 3.19 -20.75
N LYS A 232 7.94 2.88 -22.01
CA LYS A 232 7.43 1.69 -22.70
C LYS A 232 7.88 0.41 -22.01
N TYR A 233 9.18 0.34 -21.65
CA TYR A 233 9.74 -0.79 -20.95
C TYR A 233 9.07 -0.98 -19.57
N MET A 234 8.96 0.09 -18.78
CA MET A 234 8.28 0.05 -17.48
C MET A 234 6.84 -0.45 -17.59
N LYS A 235 6.05 0.09 -18.51
CA LYS A 235 4.66 -0.36 -18.73
C LYS A 235 4.54 -1.84 -19.13
N ALA A 236 5.52 -2.37 -19.81
CA ALA A 236 5.52 -3.76 -20.26
C ALA A 236 5.94 -4.75 -19.18
N HIS A 237 6.72 -4.33 -18.17
CA HIS A 237 7.38 -5.24 -17.22
C HIS A 237 7.02 -5.00 -15.76
N LEU A 238 6.39 -3.85 -15.42
CA LEU A 238 5.96 -3.56 -14.06
C LEU A 238 4.45 -3.83 -13.93
N ASP A 239 4.12 -4.98 -13.37
CA ASP A 239 2.75 -5.49 -13.19
C ASP A 239 2.23 -5.38 -11.74
N THR A 240 3.08 -4.92 -10.84
CA THR A 240 2.79 -4.73 -9.42
C THR A 240 2.91 -3.26 -9.06
N ALA A 241 1.82 -2.67 -8.54
CA ALA A 241 1.78 -1.23 -8.32
C ALA A 241 1.02 -0.82 -7.05
N LEU A 242 1.48 0.28 -6.45
CA LEU A 242 0.77 1.09 -5.46
C LEU A 242 0.25 2.35 -6.17
N ILE A 243 -1.06 2.47 -6.29
CA ILE A 243 -1.69 3.53 -7.07
C ILE A 243 -2.35 4.49 -6.10
N ALA A 244 -1.73 5.65 -5.88
CA ALA A 244 -2.18 6.69 -4.97
C ALA A 244 -3.04 7.75 -5.69
N MET A 245 -4.00 7.28 -6.47
CA MET A 245 -4.95 8.09 -7.23
C MET A 245 -6.17 7.25 -7.59
N LYS A 246 -7.23 7.86 -8.11
CA LYS A 246 -8.37 7.10 -8.61
C LYS A 246 -7.95 6.20 -9.76
N MET A 247 -8.46 4.98 -9.78
CA MET A 247 -8.24 4.06 -10.89
C MET A 247 -8.81 4.60 -12.21
N SER A 248 -9.88 5.41 -12.14
CA SER A 248 -10.46 6.10 -13.31
C SER A 248 -9.55 7.15 -13.93
N ASP A 249 -8.58 7.68 -13.19
CA ASP A 249 -7.75 8.81 -13.62
C ASP A 249 -6.40 8.35 -14.23
N GLN A 250 -6.19 7.04 -14.34
CA GLN A 250 -5.06 6.41 -15.02
C GLN A 250 -5.53 5.45 -16.12
N SER A 251 -4.66 5.13 -17.08
CA SER A 251 -4.95 4.23 -18.22
C SER A 251 -3.92 3.09 -18.35
N ILE A 252 -3.06 2.91 -17.36
CA ILE A 252 -1.93 1.97 -17.42
C ILE A 252 -2.39 0.59 -16.92
N PHE A 253 -3.12 0.57 -15.82
CA PHE A 253 -3.63 -0.66 -15.23
C PHE A 253 -5.13 -0.79 -15.48
N THR A 254 -5.58 -2.04 -15.72
CA THR A 254 -7.00 -2.34 -15.91
C THR A 254 -7.77 -2.04 -14.63
N ARG A 255 -8.91 -1.39 -14.78
CA ARG A 255 -9.84 -1.10 -13.69
C ARG A 255 -10.75 -2.30 -13.44
N SER A 256 -10.83 -2.76 -12.20
CA SER A 256 -11.68 -3.90 -11.82
C SER A 256 -13.14 -3.52 -11.54
N SER A 257 -13.43 -2.24 -11.26
CA SER A 257 -14.76 -1.75 -10.90
C SER A 257 -15.23 -0.63 -11.82
N MET A 258 -16.51 -0.67 -12.21
CA MET A 258 -17.16 0.38 -13.02
C MET A 258 -17.97 1.37 -12.15
N GLY A 259 -17.95 1.24 -10.83
CA GLY A 259 -18.66 2.14 -9.92
C GLY A 259 -18.04 3.55 -9.86
N ARG A 260 -18.73 4.46 -9.17
CA ARG A 260 -18.21 5.80 -8.87
C ARG A 260 -17.11 5.65 -7.82
N GLU A 261 -15.91 6.12 -8.15
CA GLU A 261 -14.80 6.17 -7.19
C GLU A 261 -14.82 7.49 -6.42
N GLU A 262 -14.64 7.38 -5.11
CA GLU A 262 -14.37 8.55 -4.27
C GLU A 262 -12.90 8.93 -4.34
N PRO A 263 -12.55 10.21 -4.12
CA PRO A 263 -11.17 10.63 -3.98
C PRO A 263 -10.48 9.84 -2.86
N LEU A 264 -9.22 9.44 -3.09
CA LEU A 264 -8.40 8.85 -2.04
C LEU A 264 -7.91 9.94 -1.07
N LEU A 265 -7.81 9.59 0.20
CA LEU A 265 -7.04 10.34 1.18
C LEU A 265 -5.55 10.05 0.96
N ASP A 266 -4.66 10.90 1.50
CA ASP A 266 -3.21 10.75 1.31
C ASP A 266 -2.63 9.46 1.92
N ASP A 267 -3.36 8.84 2.85
CA ASP A 267 -3.04 7.56 3.48
C ASP A 267 -3.83 6.38 2.89
N GLN A 268 -4.37 6.53 1.69
CA GLN A 268 -5.12 5.49 0.97
C GLN A 268 -4.53 5.26 -0.40
N ILE A 269 -4.41 3.99 -0.77
CA ILE A 269 -3.91 3.56 -2.07
C ILE A 269 -4.74 2.41 -2.61
N TYR A 270 -4.59 2.14 -3.91
CA TYR A 270 -4.93 0.83 -4.48
C TYR A 270 -3.65 0.03 -4.65
N PHE A 271 -3.61 -1.18 -4.14
CA PHE A 271 -2.60 -2.18 -4.47
C PHE A 271 -3.07 -2.99 -5.67
N HIS A 272 -2.28 -2.97 -6.73
CA HIS A 272 -2.53 -3.73 -7.96
C HIS A 272 -1.50 -4.84 -8.09
N TYR A 273 -1.98 -6.08 -8.16
CA TYR A 273 -1.16 -7.26 -8.36
C TYR A 273 -1.96 -8.33 -9.12
N GLN A 274 -1.40 -8.87 -10.21
CA GLN A 274 -2.03 -9.92 -11.03
C GLN A 274 -3.50 -9.63 -11.43
N ASN A 275 -3.79 -8.38 -11.83
CA ASN A 275 -5.14 -7.90 -12.16
C ASN A 275 -6.14 -7.85 -10.98
N VAL A 276 -5.70 -8.11 -9.76
CA VAL A 276 -6.48 -7.87 -8.55
C VAL A 276 -6.16 -6.48 -8.02
N GLN A 277 -7.18 -5.77 -7.58
CA GLN A 277 -7.06 -4.45 -6.99
C GLN A 277 -7.71 -4.43 -5.63
N VAL A 278 -6.96 -4.01 -4.62
CA VAL A 278 -7.44 -3.89 -3.25
C VAL A 278 -7.16 -2.47 -2.76
N LYS A 279 -8.17 -1.84 -2.15
CA LYS A 279 -7.99 -0.53 -1.51
C LYS A 279 -7.37 -0.74 -0.13
N LEU A 280 -6.30 -0.02 0.15
CA LEU A 280 -5.52 -0.16 1.39
C LEU A 280 -5.39 1.18 2.11
N LYS A 281 -5.31 1.10 3.43
CA LYS A 281 -4.82 2.13 4.34
C LYS A 281 -3.32 1.90 4.54
N ILE A 282 -2.53 2.98 4.41
CA ILE A 282 -1.10 3.00 4.71
C ILE A 282 -0.79 3.86 5.93
N THR A 283 0.42 3.81 6.44
CA THR A 283 0.85 4.61 7.60
C THR A 283 1.13 6.05 7.19
N LYS A 284 0.91 6.93 8.14
CA LYS A 284 1.32 8.35 8.04
C LYS A 284 2.76 8.58 8.48
#